data_c20c4c19d44ba65c4ae4ae70e7585d3d
#
_entry.id   c20c4c19d44ba65c4ae4ae70e7585d3d
#
_cell.length_a   1.000
_cell.length_b   1.000
_cell.length_c   1.000
_cell.angle_alpha   90.00
_cell.angle_beta   90.00
_cell.angle_gamma   90.00
#
_symmetry.space_group_name_H-M   'P 1'
#
loop_
_entity.id
_entity.type
_entity.pdbx_description
1 polymer ?
#
loop_
_entity_poly.entity_id
_entity_poly.type
_entity_poly.pdbx_seq_one_letter_code
_entity_poly.pdbx_strand_id
1 'polypeptide(L)'
;TPEVINFYTSLRTRVVNQLARQELLQIYDAFLNKRYINNSEELITLDLESLLERLFQLGMQQVFIQPSLLVPGQQYQKLIELVTVWQDKFTDIRVGNALLSDLISCQKLAGMMNNYFGKYPEVENILVAHGGVNHGNRWLEVFSFELKRLNSCFHLVELSRDEFANLESFSEHLQLKINQLTTNFPIKIISFMLILGHHFYNDIVSSCQKIQVNTAIEIFPQSLSELEFIHQFVIDKICQLLSAKNNLNLLTQSK
;
A
#
# COMPACT_ATOMS: atom_id res chain seq x y z
N THR A 1 0.07 -15.10 -5.02
CA THR A 1 1.50 -15.45 -4.92
C THR A 1 1.83 -15.82 -3.48
N PRO A 2 2.86 -16.64 -3.22
CA PRO A 2 3.29 -16.99 -1.86
C PRO A 2 3.56 -15.78 -0.96
N GLU A 3 4.09 -14.69 -1.51
CA GLU A 3 4.35 -13.43 -0.78
C GLU A 3 3.07 -12.83 -0.19
N VAL A 4 1.97 -12.83 -0.95
CA VAL A 4 0.66 -12.34 -0.47
C VAL A 4 0.19 -13.16 0.72
N ILE A 5 0.27 -14.49 0.61
CA ILE A 5 -0.14 -15.42 1.65
C ILE A 5 0.70 -15.22 2.91
N ASN A 6 2.02 -15.14 2.76
CA ASN A 6 2.94 -14.93 3.86
C ASN A 6 2.70 -13.59 4.57
N PHE A 7 2.45 -12.53 3.81
CA PHE A 7 2.14 -11.21 4.37
C PHE A 7 0.89 -11.25 5.25
N TYR A 8 -0.23 -11.73 4.72
CA TYR A 8 -1.48 -11.78 5.48
C TYR A 8 -1.43 -12.76 6.64
N THR A 9 -0.75 -13.90 6.51
CA THR A 9 -0.54 -14.85 7.61
C THR A 9 0.27 -14.22 8.73
N SER A 10 1.34 -13.50 8.40
CA SER A 10 2.15 -12.76 9.38
C SER A 10 1.35 -11.67 10.06
N LEU A 11 0.61 -10.85 9.30
CA LEU A 11 -0.26 -9.82 9.87
C LEU A 11 -1.30 -10.40 10.82
N ARG A 12 -1.99 -11.46 10.41
CA ARG A 12 -3.00 -12.15 11.24
C ARG A 12 -2.42 -12.60 12.58
N THR A 13 -1.29 -13.30 12.55
CA THR A 13 -0.60 -13.75 13.76
C THR A 13 -0.25 -12.59 14.70
N ARG A 14 0.25 -11.50 14.16
CA ARG A 14 0.64 -10.31 14.95
C ARG A 14 -0.56 -9.58 15.52
N VAL A 15 -1.62 -9.40 14.72
CA VAL A 15 -2.87 -8.78 15.18
C VAL A 15 -3.48 -9.60 16.31
N VAL A 16 -3.55 -10.93 16.17
CA VAL A 16 -4.03 -11.82 17.24
C VAL A 16 -3.18 -11.64 18.51
N ASN A 17 -1.86 -11.66 18.39
CA ASN A 17 -0.97 -11.53 19.55
C ASN A 17 -1.09 -10.16 20.24
N GLN A 18 -1.26 -9.09 19.47
CA GLN A 18 -1.38 -7.73 20.01
C GLN A 18 -2.76 -7.46 20.60
N LEU A 19 -3.81 -8.08 20.04
CA LEU A 19 -5.20 -7.93 20.48
C LEU A 19 -5.69 -9.11 21.31
N ALA A 20 -4.83 -10.04 21.71
CA ALA A 20 -5.13 -11.30 22.43
C ALA A 20 -5.97 -11.15 23.72
N ARG A 21 -6.22 -9.92 24.18
CA ARG A 21 -7.15 -9.62 25.28
C ARG A 21 -8.62 -9.50 24.85
N GLN A 22 -8.91 -9.55 23.55
CA GLN A 22 -10.28 -9.49 23.01
C GLN A 22 -10.66 -10.90 22.53
N GLU A 23 -11.27 -11.66 23.39
CA GLU A 23 -11.55 -13.12 23.25
C GLU A 23 -12.45 -13.52 22.06
N LEU A 24 -12.96 -12.58 21.28
CA LEU A 24 -13.94 -12.84 20.21
C LEU A 24 -13.55 -12.31 18.82
N LEU A 25 -12.28 -11.93 18.62
CA LEU A 25 -11.85 -11.41 17.33
C LEU A 25 -11.55 -12.55 16.36
N GLN A 26 -12.31 -12.63 15.27
CA GLN A 26 -12.03 -13.51 14.13
C GLN A 26 -11.46 -12.66 12.98
N ILE A 27 -10.37 -13.11 12.37
CA ILE A 27 -9.67 -12.39 11.31
C ILE A 27 -9.75 -13.19 10.03
N TYR A 28 -10.21 -12.53 8.97
CA TYR A 28 -10.36 -13.09 7.64
C TYR A 28 -9.58 -12.27 6.63
N ASP A 29 -9.06 -12.93 5.61
CA ASP A 29 -8.47 -12.30 4.45
C ASP A 29 -9.49 -12.33 3.31
N ALA A 30 -9.63 -11.22 2.59
CA ALA A 30 -10.50 -11.13 1.43
C ALA A 30 -9.85 -10.35 0.29
N PHE A 31 -10.19 -10.71 -0.94
CA PHE A 31 -9.81 -9.96 -2.13
C PHE A 31 -10.97 -9.10 -2.63
N LEU A 32 -10.66 -7.88 -3.01
CA LEU A 32 -11.65 -7.00 -3.66
C LEU A 32 -11.98 -7.48 -5.09
N ASN A 33 -11.10 -8.24 -5.72
CA ASN A 33 -11.19 -8.61 -7.13
C ASN A 33 -11.34 -10.13 -7.28
N LYS A 34 -12.45 -10.61 -7.86
CA LYS A 34 -12.76 -12.04 -8.08
C LYS A 34 -11.71 -12.80 -8.93
N ARG A 35 -10.90 -12.08 -9.73
CA ARG A 35 -9.87 -12.68 -10.59
C ARG A 35 -8.73 -13.38 -9.86
N TYR A 36 -8.53 -13.09 -8.58
CA TYR A 36 -7.44 -13.67 -7.79
C TYR A 36 -7.79 -14.94 -7.03
N ILE A 37 -9.05 -15.41 -7.12
CA ILE A 37 -9.58 -16.53 -6.34
C ILE A 37 -9.32 -17.89 -7.00
N ASN A 38 -8.97 -17.92 -8.27
CA ASN A 38 -8.78 -19.17 -8.99
C ASN A 38 -7.39 -19.76 -8.75
N ASN A 39 -7.36 -21.02 -8.32
CA ASN A 39 -6.27 -22.01 -8.38
C ASN A 39 -5.46 -22.32 -7.11
N SER A 40 -5.97 -22.14 -5.91
CA SER A 40 -5.38 -22.83 -4.76
C SER A 40 -6.45 -23.63 -4.01
N GLU A 41 -6.41 -24.94 -4.13
CA GLU A 41 -7.31 -25.87 -3.43
C GLU A 41 -7.14 -25.84 -1.89
N GLU A 42 -6.13 -25.17 -1.36
CA GLU A 42 -5.79 -25.18 0.07
C GLU A 42 -6.19 -23.94 0.89
N LEU A 43 -6.55 -22.82 0.26
CA LEU A 43 -7.00 -21.61 0.96
C LEU A 43 -8.30 -21.12 0.35
N ILE A 44 -9.40 -21.29 1.06
CA ILE A 44 -10.68 -20.69 0.72
C ILE A 44 -10.58 -19.18 0.98
N THR A 45 -9.93 -18.47 0.07
CA THR A 45 -9.92 -17.02 0.09
C THR A 45 -11.11 -16.54 -0.72
N LEU A 46 -12.06 -15.93 -0.05
CA LEU A 46 -13.28 -15.39 -0.67
C LEU A 46 -13.02 -13.98 -1.21
N ASP A 47 -13.76 -13.60 -2.24
CA ASP A 47 -13.92 -12.17 -2.51
C ASP A 47 -14.69 -11.51 -1.36
N LEU A 48 -14.49 -10.20 -1.21
CA LEU A 48 -15.04 -9.47 -0.07
C LEU A 48 -16.58 -9.58 0.00
N GLU A 49 -17.24 -9.53 -1.16
CA GLU A 49 -18.72 -9.62 -1.21
C GLU A 49 -19.21 -10.96 -0.69
N SER A 50 -18.62 -12.06 -1.18
CA SER A 50 -18.95 -13.43 -0.73
C SER A 50 -18.61 -13.63 0.75
N LEU A 51 -17.52 -13.03 1.23
CA LEU A 51 -17.18 -13.08 2.65
C LEU A 51 -18.19 -12.31 3.51
N LEU A 52 -18.60 -11.12 3.12
CA LEU A 52 -19.61 -10.33 3.85
C LEU A 52 -20.94 -11.06 3.91
N GLU A 53 -21.39 -11.69 2.81
CA GLU A 53 -22.59 -12.50 2.80
C GLU A 53 -22.48 -13.67 3.78
N ARG A 54 -21.38 -14.39 3.78
CA ARG A 54 -21.14 -15.50 4.72
C ARG A 54 -21.13 -15.04 6.17
N LEU A 55 -20.46 -13.92 6.48
CA LEU A 55 -20.43 -13.36 7.83
C LEU A 55 -21.84 -12.95 8.30
N PHE A 56 -22.63 -12.38 7.42
CA PHE A 56 -24.03 -12.05 7.70
C PHE A 56 -24.87 -13.30 7.99
N GLN A 57 -24.74 -14.36 7.19
CA GLN A 57 -25.42 -15.65 7.40
C GLN A 57 -25.00 -16.32 8.70
N LEU A 58 -23.76 -16.12 9.15
CA LEU A 58 -23.27 -16.61 10.45
C LEU A 58 -23.73 -15.76 11.63
N GLY A 59 -24.51 -14.71 11.41
CA GLY A 59 -25.04 -13.82 12.45
C GLY A 59 -24.03 -12.88 13.05
N MET A 60 -22.91 -12.64 12.37
CA MET A 60 -21.91 -11.64 12.81
C MET A 60 -22.56 -10.26 12.81
N GLN A 61 -22.34 -9.51 13.91
CA GLN A 61 -22.96 -8.21 14.10
C GLN A 61 -22.00 -7.05 13.77
N GLN A 62 -20.69 -7.26 13.94
CA GLN A 62 -19.69 -6.23 13.77
C GLN A 62 -18.62 -6.71 12.79
N VAL A 63 -18.30 -5.87 11.80
CA VAL A 63 -17.29 -6.14 10.79
C VAL A 63 -16.38 -4.93 10.62
N PHE A 64 -15.08 -5.14 10.74
CA PHE A 64 -14.07 -4.10 10.55
C PHE A 64 -13.15 -4.49 9.40
N ILE A 65 -13.07 -3.65 8.38
CA ILE A 65 -12.36 -3.92 7.13
C ILE A 65 -11.17 -2.96 7.04
N GLN A 66 -9.94 -3.46 7.18
CA GLN A 66 -8.74 -2.67 6.94
C GLN A 66 -8.18 -2.97 5.55
N PRO A 67 -8.27 -2.01 4.61
CA PRO A 67 -7.67 -2.19 3.29
C PRO A 67 -6.15 -2.12 3.37
N SER A 68 -5.47 -3.05 2.71
CA SER A 68 -4.03 -3.01 2.45
C SER A 68 -3.76 -2.28 1.13
N LEU A 69 -4.19 -1.03 1.05
CA LEU A 69 -3.98 -0.13 -0.08
C LEU A 69 -3.09 1.03 0.36
N LEU A 70 -2.06 1.35 -0.43
CA LEU A 70 -1.16 2.47 -0.10
C LEU A 70 -1.90 3.81 -0.09
N VAL A 71 -2.70 4.08 -1.10
CA VAL A 71 -3.40 5.35 -1.27
C VAL A 71 -4.89 5.13 -1.56
N PRO A 72 -5.76 6.11 -1.25
CA PRO A 72 -7.20 6.03 -1.51
C PRO A 72 -7.52 6.31 -3.00
N GLY A 73 -7.14 5.37 -3.88
CA GLY A 73 -7.42 5.41 -5.31
C GLY A 73 -8.72 4.67 -5.69
N GLN A 74 -8.84 4.32 -6.97
CA GLN A 74 -10.03 3.64 -7.53
C GLN A 74 -10.41 2.35 -6.78
N GLN A 75 -9.44 1.57 -6.31
CA GLN A 75 -9.72 0.34 -5.57
C GLN A 75 -10.34 0.64 -4.21
N TYR A 76 -9.89 1.71 -3.55
CA TYR A 76 -10.48 2.17 -2.30
C TYR A 76 -11.93 2.64 -2.50
N GLN A 77 -12.20 3.38 -3.58
CA GLN A 77 -13.54 3.81 -3.92
C GLN A 77 -14.49 2.60 -4.15
N LYS A 78 -14.05 1.60 -4.93
CA LYS A 78 -14.81 0.36 -5.13
C LYS A 78 -15.09 -0.38 -3.81
N LEU A 79 -14.13 -0.39 -2.89
CA LEU A 79 -14.31 -0.96 -1.56
C LEU A 79 -15.44 -0.24 -0.81
N ILE A 80 -15.43 1.09 -0.80
CA ILE A 80 -16.47 1.90 -0.12
C ILE A 80 -17.83 1.65 -0.75
N GLU A 81 -17.94 1.67 -2.07
CA GLU A 81 -19.19 1.39 -2.79
C GLU A 81 -19.75 0.01 -2.43
N LEU A 82 -18.91 -1.03 -2.43
CA LEU A 82 -19.31 -2.38 -2.06
C LEU A 82 -19.81 -2.44 -0.61
N VAL A 83 -19.06 -1.86 0.34
CA VAL A 83 -19.41 -1.92 1.76
C VAL A 83 -20.67 -1.11 2.07
N THR A 84 -20.94 -0.03 1.33
CA THR A 84 -22.16 0.78 1.50
C THR A 84 -23.44 -0.04 1.33
N VAL A 85 -23.44 -1.03 0.44
CA VAL A 85 -24.60 -1.92 0.24
C VAL A 85 -24.88 -2.81 1.47
N TRP A 86 -23.88 -2.99 2.33
CA TRP A 86 -23.95 -3.86 3.51
C TRP A 86 -24.21 -3.10 4.82
N GLN A 87 -24.29 -1.77 4.80
CA GLN A 87 -24.40 -0.94 6.01
C GLN A 87 -25.59 -1.31 6.89
N ASP A 88 -26.74 -1.56 6.29
CA ASP A 88 -27.97 -1.88 7.02
C ASP A 88 -28.07 -3.36 7.46
N LYS A 89 -27.13 -4.19 7.03
CA LYS A 89 -27.12 -5.62 7.35
C LYS A 89 -26.30 -5.97 8.60
N PHE A 90 -25.38 -5.11 9.00
CA PHE A 90 -24.56 -5.27 10.19
C PHE A 90 -24.88 -4.17 11.20
N THR A 91 -24.80 -4.49 12.49
CA THR A 91 -24.97 -3.50 13.56
C THR A 91 -23.84 -2.45 13.52
N ASP A 92 -22.63 -2.87 13.13
CA ASP A 92 -21.48 -2.00 12.98
C ASP A 92 -20.57 -2.56 11.88
N ILE A 93 -20.49 -1.86 10.75
CA ILE A 93 -19.53 -2.16 9.69
C ILE A 93 -18.68 -0.93 9.42
N ARG A 94 -17.36 -1.07 9.50
CA ARG A 94 -16.42 0.03 9.31
C ARG A 94 -15.33 -0.34 8.32
N VAL A 95 -14.93 0.67 7.54
CA VAL A 95 -13.79 0.58 6.64
C VAL A 95 -12.69 1.51 7.15
N GLY A 96 -11.52 0.95 7.38
CA GLY A 96 -10.31 1.70 7.70
C GLY A 96 -9.82 2.50 6.49
N ASN A 97 -9.03 3.51 6.77
CA ASN A 97 -8.41 4.32 5.73
C ASN A 97 -7.32 3.55 4.99
N ALA A 98 -7.01 3.95 3.76
CA ALA A 98 -5.79 3.55 3.09
C ALA A 98 -4.55 3.95 3.93
N LEU A 99 -3.41 3.32 3.69
CA LEU A 99 -2.21 3.51 4.51
C LEU A 99 -1.74 4.96 4.51
N LEU A 100 -1.71 5.61 3.34
CA LEU A 100 -1.44 7.03 3.15
C LEU A 100 -2.75 7.75 2.84
N SER A 101 -3.41 8.30 3.83
CA SER A 101 -4.72 8.96 3.69
C SER A 101 -4.81 10.26 4.49
N ASP A 102 -3.77 10.59 5.24
CA ASP A 102 -3.66 11.79 6.07
C ASP A 102 -2.18 12.17 6.28
N LEU A 103 -1.95 13.41 6.71
CA LEU A 103 -0.60 13.94 6.93
C LEU A 103 0.17 13.13 7.99
N ILE A 104 -0.49 12.72 9.06
CA ILE A 104 0.15 11.97 10.17
C ILE A 104 0.66 10.63 9.65
N SER A 105 -0.13 9.94 8.84
CA SER A 105 0.25 8.68 8.20
C SER A 105 1.43 8.85 7.25
N CYS A 106 1.43 9.92 6.44
CA CYS A 106 2.54 10.24 5.54
C CYS A 106 3.82 10.54 6.33
N GLN A 107 3.76 11.33 7.37
CA GLN A 107 4.90 11.66 8.23
C GLN A 107 5.46 10.42 8.94
N LYS A 108 4.58 9.58 9.47
CA LYS A 108 4.96 8.35 10.16
C LYS A 108 5.66 7.39 9.21
N LEU A 109 5.08 7.11 8.04
CA LEU A 109 5.69 6.21 7.06
C LEU A 109 6.99 6.80 6.50
N ALA A 110 7.06 8.10 6.23
CA ALA A 110 8.29 8.77 5.80
C ALA A 110 9.41 8.61 6.85
N GLY A 111 9.10 8.77 8.13
CA GLY A 111 10.06 8.51 9.21
C GLY A 111 10.56 7.07 9.25
N MET A 112 9.66 6.10 9.09
CA MET A 112 10.02 4.68 9.05
C MET A 112 10.91 4.34 7.83
N MET A 113 10.54 4.86 6.63
CA MET A 113 11.33 4.69 5.41
C MET A 113 12.72 5.32 5.54
N ASN A 114 12.81 6.54 6.07
CA ASN A 114 14.09 7.20 6.31
C ASN A 114 14.95 6.43 7.31
N ASN A 115 14.38 5.91 8.39
CA ASN A 115 15.11 5.11 9.37
C ASN A 115 15.64 3.79 8.79
N TYR A 116 14.96 3.23 7.81
CA TYR A 116 15.36 1.96 7.20
C TYR A 116 16.34 2.15 6.05
N PHE A 117 16.01 3.02 5.08
CA PHE A 117 16.79 3.22 3.85
C PHE A 117 17.74 4.41 3.92
N GLY A 118 17.44 5.43 4.73
CA GLY A 118 18.22 6.68 4.82
C GLY A 118 19.50 6.59 5.66
N LYS A 119 19.91 5.40 6.07
CA LYS A 119 21.12 5.17 6.87
C LYS A 119 22.41 5.56 6.14
N TYR A 120 22.38 5.56 4.83
CA TYR A 120 23.52 5.88 3.98
C TYR A 120 23.24 7.18 3.24
N PRO A 121 23.79 8.33 3.71
CA PRO A 121 23.50 9.65 3.13
C PRO A 121 24.07 9.81 1.71
N GLU A 122 24.97 8.93 1.29
CA GLU A 122 25.61 8.92 -0.03
C GLU A 122 24.93 7.90 -0.97
N VAL A 123 23.64 7.64 -0.82
CA VAL A 123 22.85 6.78 -1.71
C VAL A 123 21.58 7.52 -2.09
N GLU A 124 21.34 7.66 -3.38
CA GLU A 124 20.08 8.18 -3.91
C GLU A 124 19.01 7.07 -3.92
N ASN A 125 17.96 7.26 -3.15
CA ASN A 125 16.87 6.30 -3.02
C ASN A 125 15.71 6.73 -3.92
N ILE A 126 15.45 5.98 -5.00
CA ILE A 126 14.33 6.22 -5.92
C ILE A 126 13.22 5.24 -5.60
N LEU A 127 12.12 5.76 -5.04
CA LEU A 127 10.92 5.00 -4.79
C LEU A 127 10.05 5.01 -6.03
N VAL A 128 9.72 3.83 -6.55
CA VAL A 128 8.85 3.67 -7.71
C VAL A 128 7.47 3.23 -7.24
N ALA A 129 6.51 4.15 -7.28
CA ALA A 129 5.10 3.90 -6.96
C ALA A 129 4.31 3.55 -8.22
N HIS A 130 3.21 2.82 -8.04
CA HIS A 130 2.31 2.53 -9.17
C HIS A 130 1.72 3.79 -9.80
N GLY A 131 1.57 4.84 -8.98
CA GLY A 131 0.78 6.00 -9.34
C GLY A 131 -0.72 5.71 -9.31
N GLY A 132 -1.53 6.71 -9.52
CA GLY A 132 -2.98 6.58 -9.54
C GLY A 132 -3.62 7.74 -10.29
N VAL A 133 -4.79 7.49 -10.83
CA VAL A 133 -5.62 8.55 -11.42
C VAL A 133 -6.34 9.26 -10.27
N ASN A 134 -6.28 10.59 -10.23
CA ASN A 134 -7.01 11.43 -9.27
C ASN A 134 -6.46 11.46 -7.82
N HIS A 135 -7.34 11.50 -6.81
CA HIS A 135 -7.04 11.81 -5.41
C HIS A 135 -5.95 10.96 -4.71
N GLY A 136 -5.56 9.83 -5.27
CA GLY A 136 -4.48 9.00 -4.74
C GLY A 136 -3.11 9.68 -4.85
N ASN A 137 -2.86 10.39 -5.94
CA ASN A 137 -1.57 11.07 -6.20
C ASN A 137 -1.26 12.13 -5.15
N ARG A 138 -2.25 12.88 -4.68
CA ARG A 138 -2.06 13.90 -3.65
C ARG A 138 -1.35 13.34 -2.39
N TRP A 139 -1.70 12.13 -1.95
CA TRP A 139 -1.08 11.55 -0.76
C TRP A 139 0.32 11.00 -1.03
N LEU A 140 0.61 10.58 -2.26
CA LEU A 140 1.97 10.27 -2.70
C LEU A 140 2.83 11.53 -2.73
N GLU A 141 2.31 12.66 -3.21
CA GLU A 141 3.00 13.95 -3.19
C GLU A 141 3.30 14.42 -1.76
N VAL A 142 2.30 14.37 -0.85
CA VAL A 142 2.49 14.71 0.56
C VAL A 142 3.54 13.81 1.20
N PHE A 143 3.46 12.50 0.97
CA PHE A 143 4.45 11.53 1.46
C PHE A 143 5.85 11.84 0.91
N SER A 144 5.97 12.07 -0.39
CA SER A 144 7.23 12.42 -1.04
C SER A 144 7.84 13.70 -0.46
N PHE A 145 7.01 14.73 -0.22
CA PHE A 145 7.45 15.97 0.42
C PHE A 145 7.97 15.72 1.84
N GLU A 146 7.23 14.98 2.67
CA GLU A 146 7.65 14.68 4.05
C GLU A 146 8.93 13.84 4.08
N LEU A 147 9.06 12.87 3.16
CA LEU A 147 10.26 12.05 3.06
C LEU A 147 11.48 12.88 2.65
N LYS A 148 11.32 13.75 1.65
CA LYS A 148 12.37 14.65 1.15
C LYS A 148 12.80 15.68 2.21
N ARG A 149 11.87 16.14 3.05
CA ARG A 149 12.15 17.01 4.18
C ARG A 149 13.04 16.35 5.24
N LEU A 150 12.91 15.03 5.42
CA LEU A 150 13.76 14.26 6.32
C LEU A 150 15.12 13.96 5.70
N ASN A 151 15.15 13.64 4.41
CA ASN A 151 16.38 13.29 3.70
C ASN A 151 16.22 13.62 2.20
N SER A 152 17.05 14.54 1.70
CA SER A 152 17.00 15.02 0.31
C SER A 152 17.35 13.96 -0.74
N CYS A 153 18.01 12.86 -0.33
CA CYS A 153 18.37 11.73 -1.22
C CYS A 153 17.20 10.78 -1.51
N PHE A 154 15.97 11.13 -1.14
CA PHE A 154 14.79 10.37 -1.51
C PHE A 154 14.02 11.03 -2.65
N HIS A 155 13.65 10.24 -3.65
CA HIS A 155 12.91 10.67 -4.83
C HIS A 155 11.76 9.72 -5.08
N LEU A 156 10.56 10.23 -5.37
CA LEU A 156 9.42 9.43 -5.78
C LEU A 156 9.26 9.55 -7.31
N VAL A 157 9.01 8.42 -7.95
CA VAL A 157 8.69 8.29 -9.37
C VAL A 157 7.45 7.43 -9.51
N GLU A 158 6.48 7.85 -10.29
CA GLU A 158 5.25 7.12 -10.51
C GLU A 158 5.24 6.40 -11.86
N LEU A 159 4.67 5.19 -11.90
CA LEU A 159 4.46 4.39 -13.13
C LEU A 159 3.24 4.85 -13.94
N SER A 160 2.53 5.90 -13.51
CA SER A 160 1.30 6.31 -14.15
C SER A 160 1.54 6.87 -15.56
N ARG A 161 0.68 6.52 -16.50
CA ARG A 161 0.79 6.98 -17.89
C ARG A 161 0.59 8.49 -18.05
N ASP A 162 -0.10 9.15 -17.13
CA ASP A 162 -0.38 10.59 -17.21
C ASP A 162 0.90 11.43 -17.05
N GLU A 163 1.87 10.95 -16.24
CA GLU A 163 3.18 11.58 -16.15
C GLU A 163 4.07 11.35 -17.38
N PHE A 164 3.73 10.36 -18.23
CA PHE A 164 4.49 9.99 -19.42
C PHE A 164 3.86 10.48 -20.71
N ALA A 165 2.89 11.39 -20.66
CA ALA A 165 2.13 11.83 -21.85
C ALA A 165 3.00 12.23 -23.06
N ASN A 166 4.27 12.57 -22.83
CA ASN A 166 5.25 12.94 -23.86
C ASN A 166 6.45 11.97 -23.94
N LEU A 167 6.41 10.82 -23.24
CA LEU A 167 7.51 9.85 -23.20
C LEU A 167 7.03 8.50 -23.74
N GLU A 168 7.87 7.83 -24.52
CA GLU A 168 7.53 6.54 -25.11
C GLU A 168 7.52 5.39 -24.09
N SER A 169 8.24 5.54 -22.96
CA SER A 169 8.38 4.47 -21.98
C SER A 169 8.73 4.96 -20.56
N PHE A 170 8.44 4.12 -19.55
CA PHE A 170 8.85 4.35 -18.17
C PHE A 170 10.39 4.46 -18.04
N SER A 171 11.16 3.74 -18.86
CA SER A 171 12.62 3.83 -18.85
C SER A 171 13.12 5.22 -19.18
N GLU A 172 12.51 5.93 -20.11
CA GLU A 172 12.86 7.32 -20.45
C GLU A 172 12.53 8.26 -19.30
N HIS A 173 11.36 8.09 -18.69
CA HIS A 173 10.98 8.88 -17.52
C HIS A 173 11.96 8.67 -16.35
N LEU A 174 12.29 7.41 -16.03
CA LEU A 174 13.26 7.10 -14.98
C LEU A 174 14.65 7.64 -15.30
N GLN A 175 15.08 7.54 -16.58
CA GLN A 175 16.35 8.14 -17.04
C GLN A 175 16.37 9.66 -16.86
N LEU A 176 15.29 10.36 -17.20
CA LEU A 176 15.18 11.81 -17.01
C LEU A 176 15.25 12.19 -15.54
N LYS A 177 14.57 11.44 -14.66
CA LYS A 177 14.63 11.68 -13.20
C LYS A 177 16.04 11.47 -12.66
N ILE A 178 16.72 10.42 -13.10
CA ILE A 178 18.12 10.15 -12.71
C ILE A 178 19.04 11.26 -13.20
N ASN A 179 18.88 11.73 -14.42
CA ASN A 179 19.69 12.81 -14.98
C ASN A 179 19.51 14.17 -14.25
N GLN A 180 18.40 14.33 -13.52
CA GLN A 180 18.14 15.50 -12.66
C GLN A 180 18.84 15.42 -11.30
N LEU A 181 19.39 14.26 -10.92
CA LEU A 181 20.16 14.11 -9.69
C LEU A 181 21.47 14.88 -9.85
N THR A 182 21.80 15.68 -8.85
CA THR A 182 23.01 16.52 -8.85
C THR A 182 24.22 15.82 -8.27
N THR A 183 24.04 14.59 -7.81
CA THR A 183 25.09 13.79 -7.17
C THR A 183 25.52 12.63 -8.07
N ASN A 184 26.72 12.11 -7.82
CA ASN A 184 27.20 10.87 -8.44
C ASN A 184 27.10 9.68 -7.47
N PHE A 185 26.20 9.75 -6.50
CA PHE A 185 26.01 8.68 -5.53
C PHE A 185 25.42 7.43 -6.22
N PRO A 186 25.69 6.23 -5.67
CA PRO A 186 24.97 5.03 -6.06
C PRO A 186 23.46 5.21 -5.93
N ILE A 187 22.71 4.60 -6.84
CA ILE A 187 21.25 4.70 -6.90
C ILE A 187 20.65 3.40 -6.41
N LYS A 188 19.73 3.48 -5.46
CA LYS A 188 18.89 2.36 -5.02
C LYS A 188 17.47 2.55 -5.52
N ILE A 189 16.99 1.63 -6.35
CA ILE A 189 15.61 1.58 -6.83
C ILE A 189 14.79 0.73 -5.88
N ILE A 190 13.75 1.31 -5.31
CA ILE A 190 12.88 0.67 -4.32
C ILE A 190 11.46 0.63 -4.88
N SER A 191 10.90 -0.56 -5.01
CA SER A 191 9.48 -0.70 -5.37
C SER A 191 8.61 -0.20 -4.22
N PHE A 192 7.93 0.93 -4.40
CA PHE A 192 6.99 1.46 -3.43
C PHE A 192 5.59 0.87 -3.67
N MET A 193 5.53 -0.46 -3.60
CA MET A 193 4.32 -1.28 -3.74
C MET A 193 4.30 -2.32 -2.62
N LEU A 194 3.12 -2.62 -2.09
CA LEU A 194 3.00 -3.61 -1.01
C LEU A 194 3.48 -4.99 -1.44
N ILE A 195 3.25 -5.36 -2.69
CA ILE A 195 3.61 -6.67 -3.25
C ILE A 195 4.29 -6.46 -4.59
N LEU A 196 5.38 -7.19 -4.82
CA LEU A 196 6.04 -7.24 -6.12
C LEU A 196 5.17 -8.02 -7.08
N GLY A 197 4.60 -7.32 -8.05
CA GLY A 197 3.74 -7.90 -9.08
C GLY A 197 4.36 -7.77 -10.47
N HIS A 198 3.52 -7.90 -11.48
CA HIS A 198 3.89 -7.77 -12.87
C HIS A 198 4.66 -6.47 -13.19
N HIS A 199 4.25 -5.35 -12.60
CA HIS A 199 4.91 -4.05 -12.78
C HIS A 199 6.36 -4.02 -12.27
N PHE A 200 6.68 -4.75 -11.20
CA PHE A 200 8.05 -4.81 -10.72
C PHE A 200 8.98 -5.44 -11.78
N TYR A 201 8.63 -6.60 -12.27
CA TYR A 201 9.48 -7.34 -13.20
C TYR A 201 9.49 -6.72 -14.61
N ASN A 202 8.34 -6.34 -15.13
CA ASN A 202 8.21 -5.90 -16.51
C ASN A 202 8.54 -4.41 -16.69
N ASP A 203 8.22 -3.57 -15.72
CA ASP A 203 8.42 -2.14 -15.86
C ASP A 203 9.69 -1.67 -15.14
N ILE A 204 9.87 -2.00 -13.84
CA ILE A 204 10.99 -1.51 -13.05
C ILE A 204 12.29 -2.21 -13.45
N VAL A 205 12.34 -3.55 -13.34
CA VAL A 205 13.58 -4.31 -13.61
C VAL A 205 14.01 -4.12 -15.06
N SER A 206 13.08 -4.24 -16.02
CA SER A 206 13.40 -4.08 -17.45
C SER A 206 13.83 -2.66 -17.81
N SER A 207 13.30 -1.63 -17.13
CA SER A 207 13.71 -0.25 -17.34
C SER A 207 15.12 0.01 -16.79
N CYS A 208 15.43 -0.50 -15.60
CA CYS A 208 16.76 -0.37 -15.01
C CYS A 208 17.86 -0.97 -15.89
N GLN A 209 17.57 -2.01 -16.66
CA GLN A 209 18.51 -2.60 -17.63
C GLN A 209 18.83 -1.70 -18.84
N LYS A 210 17.95 -0.75 -19.14
CA LYS A 210 18.07 0.17 -20.29
C LYS A 210 18.69 1.51 -19.93
N ILE A 211 18.75 1.85 -18.65
CA ILE A 211 19.24 3.14 -18.15
C ILE A 211 20.76 3.23 -18.32
N GLN A 212 21.21 4.37 -18.81
CA GLN A 212 22.62 4.70 -18.95
C GLN A 212 23.04 5.71 -17.89
N VAL A 213 23.88 5.28 -16.97
CA VAL A 213 24.40 6.11 -15.87
C VAL A 213 25.87 5.80 -15.61
N ASN A 214 26.57 6.76 -15.04
CA ASN A 214 27.98 6.62 -14.64
C ASN A 214 28.15 6.14 -13.19
N THR A 215 27.06 5.69 -12.54
CA THR A 215 27.06 5.22 -11.16
C THR A 215 26.40 3.85 -11.05
N ALA A 216 26.59 3.17 -9.93
CA ALA A 216 25.97 1.87 -9.69
C ALA A 216 24.45 2.01 -9.44
N ILE A 217 23.66 1.13 -10.05
CA ILE A 217 22.23 0.97 -9.75
C ILE A 217 22.04 -0.35 -9.04
N GLU A 218 21.40 -0.31 -7.86
CA GLU A 218 20.95 -1.46 -7.10
C GLU A 218 19.42 -1.48 -7.10
N ILE A 219 18.80 -2.60 -7.44
CA ILE A 219 17.36 -2.80 -7.29
C ILE A 219 17.14 -3.51 -5.96
N PHE A 220 16.38 -2.88 -5.05
CA PHE A 220 16.01 -3.50 -3.79
C PHE A 220 15.03 -4.66 -4.04
N PRO A 221 15.37 -5.91 -3.64
CA PRO A 221 14.69 -7.10 -4.11
C PRO A 221 13.40 -7.44 -3.36
N GLN A 222 13.08 -6.70 -2.30
CA GLN A 222 11.93 -6.98 -1.44
C GLN A 222 10.77 -6.02 -1.73
N SER A 223 9.55 -6.53 -1.54
CA SER A 223 8.33 -5.71 -1.49
C SER A 223 8.23 -4.97 -0.15
N LEU A 224 7.37 -3.95 -0.09
CA LEU A 224 7.08 -3.29 1.19
C LEU A 224 6.48 -4.26 2.20
N SER A 225 5.69 -5.24 1.76
CA SER A 225 5.05 -6.22 2.64
C SER A 225 6.02 -7.18 3.33
N GLU A 226 7.27 -7.25 2.90
CA GLU A 226 8.32 -8.06 3.55
C GLU A 226 9.07 -7.27 4.64
N LEU A 227 8.81 -5.96 4.74
CA LEU A 227 9.47 -5.08 5.69
C LEU A 227 8.71 -5.04 7.03
N GLU A 228 9.42 -5.34 8.11
CA GLU A 228 8.86 -5.42 9.46
C GLU A 228 8.10 -4.16 9.88
N PHE A 229 8.63 -2.98 9.55
CA PHE A 229 8.01 -1.71 9.91
C PHE A 229 6.69 -1.46 9.17
N ILE A 230 6.49 -2.05 7.99
CA ILE A 230 5.21 -1.99 7.26
C ILE A 230 4.16 -2.82 7.98
N HIS A 231 4.52 -4.01 8.48
CA HIS A 231 3.59 -4.81 9.29
C HIS A 231 3.12 -4.01 10.50
N GLN A 232 4.05 -3.39 11.23
CA GLN A 232 3.69 -2.56 12.38
C GLN A 232 2.80 -1.38 11.98
N PHE A 233 3.08 -0.75 10.85
CA PHE A 233 2.28 0.37 10.35
C PHE A 233 0.83 -0.05 10.04
N VAL A 234 0.64 -1.22 9.40
CA VAL A 234 -0.71 -1.78 9.13
C VAL A 234 -1.43 -2.15 10.43
N ILE A 235 -0.74 -2.77 11.38
CA ILE A 235 -1.31 -3.12 12.70
C ILE A 235 -1.79 -1.88 13.43
N ASP A 236 -1.03 -0.79 13.41
CA ASP A 236 -1.43 0.48 14.01
C ASP A 236 -2.71 1.04 13.38
N LYS A 237 -2.88 0.89 12.06
CA LYS A 237 -4.13 1.26 11.36
C LYS A 237 -5.31 0.39 11.80
N ILE A 238 -5.11 -0.92 11.96
CA ILE A 238 -6.12 -1.84 12.49
C ILE A 238 -6.53 -1.43 13.91
N CYS A 239 -5.56 -1.16 14.79
CA CYS A 239 -5.83 -0.71 16.16
C CYS A 239 -6.61 0.61 16.18
N GLN A 240 -6.28 1.56 15.31
CA GLN A 240 -7.02 2.81 15.17
C GLN A 240 -8.47 2.55 14.73
N LEU A 241 -8.68 1.68 13.75
CA LEU A 241 -10.00 1.33 13.25
C LEU A 241 -10.87 0.71 14.36
N LEU A 242 -10.30 -0.21 15.14
CA LEU A 242 -11.00 -0.90 16.23
C LEU A 242 -11.33 0.03 17.40
N SER A 243 -10.46 1.02 17.68
CA SER A 243 -10.66 2.00 18.77
C SER A 243 -11.54 3.19 18.39
N ALA A 244 -11.76 3.45 17.10
CA ALA A 244 -12.62 4.53 16.64
C ALA A 244 -14.08 4.27 17.08
N LYS A 245 -14.72 5.23 17.74
CA LYS A 245 -16.18 5.20 17.95
C LYS A 245 -16.88 5.39 16.61
N ASN A 246 -18.05 4.75 16.42
CA ASN A 246 -18.86 4.82 15.19
C ASN A 246 -18.90 6.22 14.57
N ASN A 247 -18.08 6.47 13.57
CA ASN A 247 -18.02 7.72 12.82
C ASN A 247 -18.31 7.51 11.32
N LEU A 248 -19.24 6.61 10.98
CA LEU A 248 -19.68 6.43 9.58
C LEU A 248 -20.35 7.69 8.98
N ASN A 249 -20.70 8.67 9.81
CA ASN A 249 -21.29 9.94 9.36
C ASN A 249 -20.31 10.92 8.68
N LEU A 250 -19.02 10.62 8.60
CA LEU A 250 -18.02 11.53 8.02
C LEU A 250 -17.79 11.34 6.50
N LEU A 251 -18.22 10.24 5.92
CA LEU A 251 -18.00 9.95 4.50
C LEU A 251 -19.10 10.52 3.57
N THR A 252 -20.21 11.00 4.12
CA THR A 252 -21.32 11.58 3.34
C THR A 252 -21.28 13.11 3.19
N GLN A 253 -20.29 13.79 3.76
CA GLN A 253 -20.22 15.28 3.75
C GLN A 253 -19.21 15.87 2.73
N SER A 254 -18.59 15.09 1.87
CA SER A 254 -17.77 15.63 0.77
C SER A 254 -18.41 15.32 -0.59
N LYS A 255 -19.53 15.98 -0.86
CA LYS A 255 -20.03 16.20 -2.22
C LYS A 255 -19.68 17.61 -2.65
#